data_2e4c150c41d67d6df372dbf52a5b0f69
#
_entry.id   2e4c150c41d67d6df372dbf52a5b0f69
#
_cell.length_a   1.000
_cell.length_b   1.000
_cell.length_c   1.000
_cell.angle_alpha   90.00
_cell.angle_beta   90.00
_cell.angle_gamma   90.00
#
_symmetry.space_group_name_H-M   'P 1'
#
loop_
_entity.id
_entity.type
_entity.pdbx_description
1 polymer ?
#
loop_
_entity_poly.entity_id
_entity_poly.type
_entity_poly.pdbx_seq_one_letter_code
_entity_poly.pdbx_strand_id
1 'polypeptide(L)'
;MTKEVNMIINKLSENPPQFISGCKNGKIEVIEQEDLVRVYANSGKVFAVTDKGEYTIRLRLYEIEERLDPDQFVRISNSEIINFKKVNNFDLSFTGTICVELANNTTTYVSRRYVSRIKKILGI
;
A
#
# COMPACT_ATOMS: atom_id res chain seq x y z
N MET A 1 13.26 27.25 8.25
CA MET A 1 12.03 27.12 7.45
C MET A 1 12.30 26.97 5.96
N THR A 2 13.03 27.91 5.40
CA THR A 2 13.29 27.88 3.96
C THR A 2 14.04 26.62 3.51
N LYS A 3 15.00 26.16 4.31
CA LYS A 3 15.75 24.95 3.97
C LYS A 3 14.86 23.72 3.95
N GLU A 4 13.95 23.61 4.91
CA GLU A 4 13.02 22.47 4.94
C GLU A 4 12.03 22.53 3.79
N VAL A 5 11.54 23.74 3.48
CA VAL A 5 10.64 23.92 2.34
C VAL A 5 11.34 23.56 1.03
N ASN A 6 12.59 23.97 0.88
CA ASN A 6 13.36 23.62 -0.33
C ASN A 6 13.59 22.11 -0.45
N MET A 7 13.84 21.43 0.66
CA MET A 7 13.99 19.97 0.66
C MET A 7 12.70 19.29 0.23
N ILE A 8 11.57 19.76 0.73
CA ILE A 8 10.27 19.22 0.36
C ILE A 8 10.00 19.44 -1.13
N ILE A 9 10.27 20.63 -1.63
CA ILE A 9 10.08 20.97 -3.04
C ILE A 9 10.97 20.10 -3.92
N ASN A 10 12.22 19.91 -3.55
CA ASN A 10 13.14 19.07 -4.29
C ASN A 10 12.66 17.61 -4.33
N LYS A 11 12.17 17.10 -3.22
CA LYS A 11 11.60 15.74 -3.18
C LYS A 11 10.39 15.62 -4.07
N LEU A 12 9.52 16.62 -4.06
CA LEU A 12 8.32 16.60 -4.89
C LEU A 12 8.64 16.66 -6.37
N SER A 13 9.75 17.31 -6.76
CA SER A 13 10.15 17.40 -8.17
C SER A 13 10.96 16.21 -8.64
N GLU A 14 11.71 15.55 -7.76
CA GLU A 14 12.59 14.44 -8.10
C GLU A 14 11.98 13.08 -7.76
N ASN A 15 11.29 13.00 -6.65
CA ASN A 15 10.75 11.75 -6.11
C ASN A 15 9.31 11.98 -5.63
N PRO A 16 8.44 10.97 -5.77
CA PRO A 16 7.10 11.09 -5.21
C PRO A 16 7.16 11.21 -3.69
N PRO A 17 6.17 11.86 -3.07
CA PRO A 17 6.08 11.91 -1.61
C PRO A 17 6.01 10.49 -1.05
N GLN A 18 6.70 10.26 0.07
CA GLN A 18 6.75 8.94 0.70
C GLN A 18 5.73 8.82 1.83
N PHE A 19 4.65 9.56 1.74
CA PHE A 19 3.57 9.51 2.71
C PHE A 19 2.25 9.70 1.98
N ILE A 20 1.17 9.32 2.65
CA ILE A 20 -0.18 9.65 2.21
C ILE A 20 -0.94 10.26 3.37
N SER A 21 -1.97 11.02 3.06
CA SER A 21 -2.81 11.65 4.09
C SER A 21 -4.05 10.80 4.29
N GLY A 22 -4.31 10.43 5.53
CA GLY A 22 -5.48 9.66 5.91
C GLY A 22 -6.43 10.46 6.76
N CYS A 23 -7.71 10.19 6.62
CA CYS A 23 -8.75 10.83 7.42
C CYS A 23 -9.34 9.83 8.40
N LYS A 24 -9.39 10.22 9.67
CA LYS A 24 -9.95 9.40 10.73
C LYS A 24 -10.57 10.30 11.78
N ASN A 25 -11.83 10.07 12.09
CA ASN A 25 -12.56 10.86 13.07
C ASN A 25 -12.52 12.36 12.80
N GLY A 26 -12.61 12.74 11.52
CA GLY A 26 -12.62 14.14 11.12
C GLY A 26 -11.26 14.84 11.12
N LYS A 27 -10.19 14.09 11.38
CA LYS A 27 -8.83 14.62 11.40
C LYS A 27 -8.01 14.05 10.26
N ILE A 28 -7.11 14.84 9.73
CA ILE A 28 -6.16 14.40 8.70
C ILE A 28 -4.85 14.07 9.40
N GLU A 29 -4.35 12.87 9.14
CA GLU A 29 -3.06 12.43 9.66
C GLU A 29 -2.15 12.04 8.51
N VAL A 30 -0.87 12.32 8.68
CA VAL A 30 0.16 11.90 7.74
C VAL A 30 0.54 10.46 8.06
N ILE A 31 0.46 9.59 7.06
CA ILE A 31 0.78 8.17 7.21
C ILE A 31 2.09 7.90 6.48
N GLU A 32 3.11 7.48 7.22
CA GLU A 32 4.39 7.10 6.63
C GLU A 32 4.27 5.74 5.97
N GLN A 33 5.06 5.52 4.92
CA GLN A 33 5.04 4.23 4.20
C GLN A 33 5.34 3.05 5.11
N GLU A 34 6.27 3.23 6.05
CA GLU A 34 6.65 2.17 6.98
C GLU A 34 5.49 1.67 7.83
N ASP A 35 4.50 2.53 8.05
CA ASP A 35 3.35 2.19 8.90
C ASP A 35 2.21 1.54 8.12
N LEU A 36 2.24 1.60 6.80
CA LEU A 36 1.19 1.02 5.98
C LEU A 36 1.30 -0.50 5.91
N VAL A 37 0.20 -1.17 6.17
CA VAL A 37 0.08 -2.61 5.98
C VAL A 37 -0.50 -2.90 4.60
N ARG A 38 -1.59 -2.26 4.27
CA ARG A 38 -2.25 -2.40 2.96
C ARG A 38 -3.11 -1.18 2.66
N VAL A 39 -3.42 -1.02 1.38
CA VAL A 39 -4.37 -0.01 0.92
C VAL A 39 -5.34 -0.71 0.00
N TYR A 40 -6.64 -0.51 0.21
CA TYR A 40 -7.64 -1.17 -0.61
C TYR A 40 -8.82 -0.26 -0.93
N ALA A 41 -9.50 -0.58 -2.02
CA ALA A 41 -10.69 0.14 -2.45
C ALA A 41 -11.92 -0.74 -2.23
N ASN A 42 -12.98 -0.15 -1.73
CA ASN A 42 -14.24 -0.84 -1.51
C ASN A 42 -15.39 0.15 -1.62
N SER A 43 -16.40 -0.17 -2.42
CA SER A 43 -17.60 0.65 -2.58
C SER A 43 -17.29 2.11 -2.93
N GLY A 44 -16.31 2.33 -3.81
CA GLY A 44 -15.95 3.67 -4.26
C GLY A 44 -15.10 4.47 -3.31
N LYS A 45 -14.69 3.87 -2.20
CA LYS A 45 -13.81 4.51 -1.20
C LYS A 45 -12.49 3.79 -1.12
N VAL A 46 -11.46 4.50 -0.71
CA VAL A 46 -10.12 3.94 -0.53
C VAL A 46 -9.73 4.01 0.95
N PHE A 47 -9.18 2.93 1.45
CA PHE A 47 -8.81 2.79 2.84
C PHE A 47 -7.35 2.40 2.98
N ALA A 48 -6.67 2.99 3.95
CA ALA A 48 -5.30 2.61 4.32
C ALA A 48 -5.34 1.96 5.70
N VAL A 49 -4.72 0.79 5.82
CA VAL A 49 -4.66 0.04 7.06
C VAL A 49 -3.26 0.16 7.64
N THR A 50 -3.17 0.55 8.90
CA THR A 50 -1.93 0.65 9.67
C THR A 50 -2.10 -0.11 10.98
N ASP A 51 -1.02 -0.22 11.76
CA ASP A 51 -1.10 -0.81 13.09
C ASP A 51 -2.02 -0.03 14.04
N LYS A 52 -2.24 1.24 13.73
CA LYS A 52 -3.08 2.12 14.55
C LYS A 52 -4.53 2.14 14.10
N GLY A 53 -4.86 1.43 13.03
CA GLY A 53 -6.22 1.36 12.54
C GLY A 53 -6.35 1.69 11.07
N GLU A 54 -7.55 1.99 10.67
CA GLU A 54 -7.91 2.19 9.29
C GLU A 54 -8.27 3.65 9.03
N TYR A 55 -7.78 4.18 7.93
CA TYR A 55 -8.00 5.57 7.53
C TYR A 55 -8.66 5.62 6.17
N THR A 56 -9.52 6.60 5.95
CA THR A 56 -10.07 6.88 4.63
C THR A 56 -9.10 7.76 3.85
N ILE A 57 -8.87 7.42 2.58
CA ILE A 57 -7.95 8.16 1.72
C ILE A 57 -8.75 8.80 0.60
N ARG A 58 -8.48 10.05 0.28
CA ARG A 58 -9.19 10.77 -0.79
C ARG A 58 -8.65 10.46 -2.18
N LEU A 59 -7.39 10.03 -2.25
CA LEU A 59 -6.80 9.66 -3.53
C LEU A 59 -7.36 8.36 -4.06
N ARG A 60 -7.33 8.21 -5.37
CA ARG A 60 -7.65 6.94 -6.02
C ARG A 60 -6.52 5.96 -5.82
N LEU A 61 -6.82 4.67 -5.93
CA LEU A 61 -5.82 3.64 -5.69
C LEU A 61 -4.62 3.78 -6.63
N TYR A 62 -4.84 4.10 -7.91
CA TYR A 62 -3.73 4.29 -8.85
C TYR A 62 -2.86 5.50 -8.50
N GLU A 63 -3.46 6.55 -7.92
CA GLU A 63 -2.70 7.71 -7.49
C GLU A 63 -1.83 7.39 -6.28
N ILE A 64 -2.33 6.55 -5.38
CA ILE A 64 -1.58 6.09 -4.22
C ILE A 64 -0.43 5.21 -4.69
N GLU A 65 -0.69 4.32 -5.63
CA GLU A 65 0.35 3.45 -6.18
C GLU A 65 1.53 4.25 -6.75
N GLU A 66 1.24 5.38 -7.39
CA GLU A 66 2.27 6.26 -7.93
C GLU A 66 3.11 6.92 -6.85
N ARG A 67 2.55 7.12 -5.66
CA ARG A 67 3.25 7.77 -4.54
C ARG A 67 4.10 6.81 -3.73
N LEU A 68 3.76 5.54 -3.73
CA LEU A 68 4.43 4.55 -2.90
C LEU A 68 5.67 3.99 -3.59
N ASP A 69 6.64 3.59 -2.78
CA ASP A 69 7.86 2.97 -3.27
C ASP A 69 7.53 1.64 -3.96
N PRO A 70 7.78 1.50 -5.27
CA PRO A 70 7.45 0.28 -6.00
C PRO A 70 8.28 -0.93 -5.58
N ASP A 71 9.39 -0.74 -4.88
CA ASP A 71 10.19 -1.84 -4.36
C ASP A 71 9.61 -2.40 -3.05
N GLN A 72 8.71 -1.67 -2.44
CA GLN A 72 8.13 -2.04 -1.16
C GLN A 72 6.64 -2.39 -1.27
N PHE A 73 5.93 -1.71 -2.17
CA PHE A 73 4.49 -1.88 -2.32
C PHE A 73 4.15 -2.49 -3.66
N VAL A 74 3.22 -3.43 -3.67
CA VAL A 74 2.84 -4.11 -4.88
C VAL A 74 1.32 -4.25 -4.97
N ARG A 75 0.81 -4.08 -6.19
CA ARG A 75 -0.59 -4.32 -6.51
C ARG A 75 -0.84 -5.82 -6.56
N ILE A 76 -1.83 -6.30 -5.82
CA ILE A 76 -2.19 -7.73 -5.81
C ILE A 76 -3.57 -7.98 -6.41
N SER A 77 -4.32 -6.92 -6.67
CA SER A 77 -5.61 -7.01 -7.35
C SER A 77 -5.96 -5.62 -7.89
N ASN A 78 -7.07 -5.53 -8.62
CA ASN A 78 -7.55 -4.23 -9.09
C ASN A 78 -7.90 -3.30 -7.93
N SER A 79 -8.12 -3.84 -6.74
CA SER A 79 -8.60 -3.07 -5.60
C SER A 79 -7.67 -3.09 -4.39
N GLU A 80 -6.46 -3.64 -4.51
CA GLU A 80 -5.60 -3.73 -3.33
C GLU A 80 -4.11 -3.64 -3.63
N ILE A 81 -3.41 -2.93 -2.74
CA ILE A 81 -1.95 -2.80 -2.72
C ILE A 81 -1.49 -3.27 -1.34
N ILE A 82 -0.42 -4.05 -1.28
CA ILE A 82 0.15 -4.50 0.00
C ILE A 82 1.59 -4.03 0.15
N ASN A 83 2.02 -3.97 1.41
CA ASN A 83 3.40 -3.66 1.76
C ASN A 83 4.16 -4.98 1.98
N PHE A 84 5.14 -5.27 1.12
CA PHE A 84 5.95 -6.48 1.24
C PHE A 84 6.62 -6.61 2.61
N LYS A 85 7.03 -5.49 3.20
CA LYS A 85 7.69 -5.51 4.52
C LYS A 85 6.76 -5.93 5.65
N LYS A 86 5.45 -5.91 5.39
CA LYS A 86 4.45 -6.31 6.38
C LYS A 86 3.86 -7.69 6.11
N VAL A 87 4.38 -8.40 5.12
CA VAL A 87 3.92 -9.75 4.80
C VAL A 87 4.62 -10.75 5.69
N ASN A 88 3.83 -11.61 6.35
CA ASN A 88 4.37 -12.73 7.12
C ASN A 88 4.70 -13.90 6.20
N ASN A 89 3.79 -14.24 5.30
CA ASN A 89 4.04 -15.30 4.34
C ASN A 89 3.08 -15.22 3.16
N PHE A 90 3.47 -15.93 2.09
CA PHE A 90 2.63 -16.17 0.92
C PHE A 90 2.34 -17.66 0.87
N ASP A 91 1.07 -18.03 0.90
CA ASP A 91 0.63 -19.41 0.87
C ASP A 91 0.23 -19.79 -0.55
N LEU A 92 0.98 -20.68 -1.17
CA LEU A 92 0.81 -21.12 -2.54
C LEU A 92 -0.03 -22.40 -2.67
N SER A 93 -0.58 -22.88 -1.57
CA SER A 93 -1.35 -24.13 -1.57
C SER A 93 -2.73 -23.98 -2.22
N PHE A 94 -3.18 -22.76 -2.48
CA PHE A 94 -4.48 -22.50 -3.11
C PHE A 94 -4.36 -22.56 -4.63
N THR A 95 -5.31 -23.21 -5.29
CA THR A 95 -5.32 -23.33 -6.74
C THR A 95 -5.67 -21.99 -7.39
N GLY A 96 -4.77 -21.51 -8.27
CA GLY A 96 -5.04 -20.32 -9.09
C GLY A 96 -4.92 -19.00 -8.38
N THR A 97 -4.52 -18.98 -7.11
CA THR A 97 -4.31 -17.77 -6.37
C THR A 97 -3.21 -17.95 -5.32
N ILE A 98 -2.88 -16.88 -4.63
CA ILE A 98 -1.91 -16.88 -3.54
C ILE A 98 -2.58 -16.22 -2.35
N CYS A 99 -2.56 -16.88 -1.20
CA CYS A 99 -3.05 -16.30 0.03
C CYS A 99 -1.92 -15.52 0.70
N VAL A 100 -2.18 -14.31 1.15
CA VAL A 100 -1.18 -13.44 1.78
C VAL A 100 -1.58 -13.21 3.22
N GLU A 101 -0.68 -13.56 4.15
CA GLU A 101 -0.87 -13.21 5.55
C GLU A 101 -0.04 -11.99 5.90
N LEU A 102 -0.70 -10.95 6.38
CA LEU A 102 -0.08 -9.68 6.72
C LEU A 102 0.10 -9.54 8.23
N ALA A 103 0.96 -8.60 8.62
CA ALA A 103 1.45 -8.46 9.99
C ALA A 103 0.37 -8.29 11.07
N ASN A 104 -0.75 -7.69 10.76
CA ASN A 104 -1.80 -7.43 11.76
C ASN A 104 -2.94 -8.45 11.69
N ASN A 105 -2.61 -9.71 11.43
CA ASN A 105 -3.57 -10.80 11.30
C ASN A 105 -4.57 -10.61 10.16
N THR A 106 -4.20 -9.82 9.18
CA THR A 106 -5.02 -9.62 7.99
C THR A 106 -4.64 -10.66 6.95
N THR A 107 -5.64 -11.30 6.37
CA THR A 107 -5.45 -12.26 5.29
C THR A 107 -6.09 -11.70 4.03
N THR A 108 -5.38 -11.74 2.92
CA THR A 108 -5.90 -11.32 1.64
C THR A 108 -5.40 -12.25 0.54
N TYR A 109 -5.88 -12.06 -0.68
CA TYR A 109 -5.58 -12.95 -1.80
C TYR A 109 -5.12 -12.17 -3.00
N VAL A 110 -4.10 -12.70 -3.68
CA VAL A 110 -3.66 -12.17 -4.97
C VAL A 110 -4.67 -12.63 -6.01
N SER A 111 -5.21 -11.71 -6.81
CA SER A 111 -6.14 -12.09 -7.86
C SER A 111 -5.38 -12.80 -8.99
N ARG A 112 -6.07 -13.64 -9.75
CA ARG A 112 -5.44 -14.46 -10.79
C ARG A 112 -4.60 -13.66 -11.77
N ARG A 113 -5.05 -12.46 -12.14
CA ARG A 113 -4.33 -11.59 -13.06
C ARG A 113 -2.94 -11.21 -12.56
N TYR A 114 -2.77 -11.18 -11.24
CA TYR A 114 -1.54 -10.69 -10.62
C TYR A 114 -0.64 -11.79 -10.12
N VAL A 115 -1.07 -13.06 -10.19
CA VAL A 115 -0.30 -14.19 -9.67
C VAL A 115 1.06 -14.31 -10.33
N SER A 116 1.12 -14.27 -11.68
CA SER A 116 2.39 -14.39 -12.40
C SER A 116 3.37 -13.29 -12.00
N ARG A 117 2.86 -12.06 -11.86
CA ARG A 117 3.68 -10.91 -11.47
C ARG A 117 4.26 -11.09 -10.08
N ILE A 118 3.43 -11.56 -9.15
CA ILE A 118 3.89 -11.78 -7.76
C ILE A 118 4.92 -12.90 -7.71
N LYS A 119 4.69 -14.00 -8.41
CA LYS A 119 5.66 -15.09 -8.50
C LYS A 119 7.00 -14.62 -9.04
N LYS A 120 6.97 -13.78 -10.06
CA LYS A 120 8.19 -13.22 -10.66
C LYS A 120 8.94 -12.36 -9.64
N ILE A 121 8.23 -11.52 -8.93
CA ILE A 121 8.84 -10.67 -7.89
C ILE A 121 9.46 -11.53 -6.80
N LEU A 122 8.79 -12.60 -6.41
CA LEU A 122 9.29 -13.53 -5.38
C LEU A 122 10.40 -14.46 -5.89
N GLY A 123 10.64 -14.52 -7.18
CA GLY A 123 11.67 -15.37 -7.75
C GLY A 123 11.28 -16.83 -7.82
N ILE A 124 10.01 -17.13 -7.99
CA ILE A 124 9.51 -18.51 -8.00
C ILE A 124 8.74 -18.85 -9.26
#